data_058aa6d426991f5dc6bcaa0f64562a7d
#
_entry.id   058aa6d426991f5dc6bcaa0f64562a7d
#
_cell.length_a   1.000
_cell.length_b   1.000
_cell.length_c   1.000
_cell.angle_alpha   90.00
_cell.angle_beta   90.00
_cell.angle_gamma   90.00
#
_symmetry.space_group_name_H-M   'P 1'
#
loop_
_entity.id
_entity.type
_entity.pdbx_description
1 polymer ?
#
loop_
_entity_poly.entity_id
_entity_poly.type
_entity_poly.pdbx_seq_one_letter_code
_entity_poly.pdbx_strand_id
1 'polypeptide(L)'
;MEIFLIKTLQFMLAISLLVLLHEGGHFFFSKLFGVRVEKFYLFFDPWFSLFKFKPKNSDTTYGIGWLPLGGYCKISGMIDESMDTEQMKEPAKAYEFRSKPAWQRLFIMIGGVLVNFLLALFIYAMCLFTWGEDYVSPKDMTLGMEFNKEAKALGFQDHDILLGTNLGEFKDAKADMYRGLANATEVYVLRDGKKVTVNTPGDLDLLDMLKNVPPFVVGYVPAVVDSVTPNSAAQRMGLQKADRILSLNGKPVSSFSQFTYEVGRSTDMFTCAQTHADTVKALAAVVNVERQVNGKLDTLTLKGQFDAVSAGGFSPFAKGKPMRLVLGYMPQQPKYKVTHIEYGFLESFPAGVKYGCKVLSGYVGDMKYLFSSEGAKSLGGFGAIGSLFPSQWDWHSFWLMTAFLSIILAFMNILPIPALDGGHVLFLLYEMIARRKPSENFMIYAEYIGIGILLLLMVVANLNDILRFLHII
;
A
#
# COMPACT_ATOMS: atom_id res chain seq x y z
N MET A 1 21.50 -2.89 -4.54
CA MET A 1 21.57 -3.89 -3.44
C MET A 1 21.22 -3.25 -2.10
N GLU A 2 21.77 -2.09 -1.76
CA GLU A 2 21.51 -1.35 -0.51
C GLU A 2 20.02 -1.07 -0.27
N ILE A 3 19.33 -0.47 -1.26
CA ILE A 3 17.86 -0.18 -1.15
C ILE A 3 17.05 -1.45 -0.86
N PHE A 4 17.38 -2.56 -1.52
CA PHE A 4 16.70 -3.83 -1.28
C PHE A 4 16.93 -4.32 0.15
N LEU A 5 18.15 -4.24 0.65
CA LEU A 5 18.49 -4.65 2.03
C LEU A 5 17.77 -3.78 3.06
N ILE A 6 17.73 -2.45 2.85
CA ILE A 6 17.04 -1.51 3.75
C ILE A 6 15.54 -1.84 3.83
N LYS A 7 14.87 -2.02 2.68
CA LYS A 7 13.45 -2.38 2.63
C LYS A 7 13.16 -3.73 3.26
N THR A 8 13.99 -4.74 2.97
CA THR A 8 13.87 -6.08 3.55
C THR A 8 14.04 -6.05 5.06
N LEU A 9 15.02 -5.31 5.57
CA LEU A 9 15.24 -5.18 7.01
C LEU A 9 14.06 -4.52 7.72
N GLN A 10 13.54 -3.41 7.16
CA GLN A 10 12.36 -2.74 7.71
C GLN A 10 11.14 -3.67 7.73
N PHE A 11 10.88 -4.34 6.61
CA PHE A 11 9.78 -5.31 6.50
C PHE A 11 9.91 -6.43 7.53
N MET A 12 11.10 -7.04 7.65
CA MET A 12 11.36 -8.11 8.62
C MET A 12 11.18 -7.66 10.07
N LEU A 13 11.64 -6.45 10.41
CA LEU A 13 11.44 -5.89 11.75
C LEU A 13 9.97 -5.64 12.05
N ALA A 14 9.22 -5.04 11.10
CA ALA A 14 7.80 -4.80 11.26
C ALA A 14 7.02 -6.10 11.45
N ILE A 15 7.18 -7.07 10.55
CA ILE A 15 6.50 -8.37 10.64
C ILE A 15 6.87 -9.12 11.92
N SER A 16 8.14 -9.12 12.30
CA SER A 16 8.58 -9.78 13.55
C SER A 16 7.86 -9.20 14.77
N LEU A 17 7.76 -7.86 14.84
CA LEU A 17 7.04 -7.18 15.91
C LEU A 17 5.55 -7.52 15.92
N LEU A 18 4.90 -7.46 14.75
CA LEU A 18 3.48 -7.70 14.61
C LEU A 18 3.10 -9.13 14.95
N VAL A 19 3.85 -10.10 14.46
CA VAL A 19 3.64 -11.52 14.73
C VAL A 19 3.87 -11.83 16.22
N LEU A 20 4.98 -11.33 16.78
CA LEU A 20 5.29 -11.55 18.20
C LEU A 20 4.17 -11.04 19.12
N LEU A 21 3.62 -9.86 18.83
CA LEU A 21 2.56 -9.27 19.63
C LEU A 21 1.22 -9.93 19.38
N HIS A 22 0.94 -10.37 18.15
CA HIS A 22 -0.24 -11.15 17.81
C HIS A 22 -0.28 -12.47 18.62
N GLU A 23 0.78 -13.27 18.50
CA GLU A 23 0.92 -14.53 19.28
C GLU A 23 0.93 -14.25 20.79
N GLY A 24 1.50 -13.11 21.18
CA GLY A 24 1.49 -12.60 22.56
C GLY A 24 0.09 -12.37 23.09
N GLY A 25 -0.86 -11.96 22.24
CA GLY A 25 -2.28 -11.82 22.58
C GLY A 25 -2.91 -13.17 22.91
N HIS A 26 -2.74 -14.19 22.07
CA HIS A 26 -3.21 -15.56 22.34
C HIS A 26 -2.57 -16.14 23.60
N PHE A 27 -1.28 -15.95 23.75
CA PHE A 27 -0.52 -16.38 24.92
C PHE A 27 -1.06 -15.74 26.21
N PHE A 28 -1.25 -14.44 26.22
CA PHE A 28 -1.74 -13.70 27.41
C PHE A 28 -3.09 -14.22 27.87
N PHE A 29 -4.08 -14.29 26.98
CA PHE A 29 -5.42 -14.78 27.35
C PHE A 29 -5.41 -16.27 27.70
N SER A 30 -4.58 -17.10 27.06
CA SER A 30 -4.43 -18.50 27.43
C SER A 30 -3.94 -18.63 28.87
N LYS A 31 -2.89 -17.89 29.24
CA LYS A 31 -2.38 -17.92 30.63
C LYS A 31 -3.39 -17.33 31.61
N LEU A 32 -4.10 -16.26 31.26
CA LEU A 32 -5.12 -15.63 32.09
C LEU A 32 -6.26 -16.62 32.47
N PHE A 33 -6.67 -17.47 31.53
CA PHE A 33 -7.72 -18.47 31.75
C PHE A 33 -7.20 -19.85 32.17
N GLY A 34 -5.91 -19.96 32.50
CA GLY A 34 -5.27 -21.20 32.93
C GLY A 34 -5.27 -22.29 31.87
N VAL A 35 -5.10 -21.89 30.61
CA VAL A 35 -4.85 -22.80 29.49
C VAL A 35 -3.34 -22.97 29.31
N ARG A 36 -2.90 -24.20 29.12
CA ARG A 36 -1.50 -24.52 28.90
C ARG A 36 -1.08 -24.14 27.48
N VAL A 37 0.01 -23.36 27.38
CA VAL A 37 0.71 -23.11 26.12
C VAL A 37 1.96 -23.98 26.08
N GLU A 38 2.09 -24.79 25.04
CA GLU A 38 3.21 -25.72 24.85
C GLU A 38 4.42 -25.06 24.21
N LYS A 39 4.17 -24.28 23.14
CA LYS A 39 5.19 -23.55 22.41
C LYS A 39 4.76 -22.11 22.13
N PHE A 40 5.72 -21.20 22.17
CA PHE A 40 5.58 -19.82 21.77
C PHE A 40 6.78 -19.44 20.92
N TYR A 41 6.57 -19.33 19.62
CA TYR A 41 7.65 -19.20 18.65
C TYR A 41 7.46 -17.99 17.75
N LEU A 42 8.51 -17.19 17.64
CA LEU A 42 8.66 -16.24 16.55
C LEU A 42 9.21 -17.00 15.35
N PHE A 43 8.51 -16.97 14.24
CA PHE A 43 8.78 -17.72 13.02
C PHE A 43 8.54 -19.24 13.15
N PHE A 44 8.23 -19.86 12.02
CA PHE A 44 8.06 -21.32 11.97
C PHE A 44 9.41 -22.05 12.04
N ASP A 45 9.39 -23.21 12.69
CA ASP A 45 10.58 -24.06 12.90
C ASP A 45 10.45 -25.46 12.26
N PRO A 46 10.03 -25.59 10.97
CA PRO A 46 9.99 -26.90 10.34
C PRO A 46 11.40 -27.50 10.38
N TRP A 47 11.47 -28.73 10.93
CA TRP A 47 12.68 -29.54 11.15
C TRP A 47 13.62 -29.07 12.26
N PHE A 48 13.92 -27.77 12.41
CA PHE A 48 14.80 -27.25 13.46
C PHE A 48 14.49 -25.82 13.89
N SER A 49 14.82 -25.49 15.14
CA SER A 49 14.75 -24.13 15.67
C SER A 49 16.12 -23.48 15.67
N LEU A 50 16.22 -22.19 15.33
CA LEU A 50 17.46 -21.40 15.48
C LEU A 50 17.81 -21.23 16.95
N PHE A 51 16.80 -21.02 17.78
CA PHE A 51 16.94 -20.87 19.22
C PHE A 51 15.73 -21.48 19.91
N LYS A 52 15.93 -22.15 21.05
CA LYS A 52 14.86 -22.63 21.92
C LYS A 52 15.28 -22.57 23.38
N PHE A 53 14.35 -22.18 24.24
CA PHE A 53 14.54 -22.07 25.68
C PHE A 53 13.29 -22.51 26.41
N LYS A 54 13.45 -23.34 27.43
CA LYS A 54 12.36 -23.76 28.34
C LYS A 54 12.72 -23.41 29.77
N PRO A 55 12.02 -22.44 30.42
CA PRO A 55 12.25 -22.16 31.83
C PRO A 55 11.94 -23.37 32.72
N LYS A 56 12.68 -23.56 33.79
CA LYS A 56 12.52 -24.72 34.68
C LYS A 56 11.14 -24.85 35.30
N ASN A 57 10.43 -23.73 35.51
CA ASN A 57 9.11 -23.66 36.11
C ASN A 57 8.00 -23.32 35.12
N SER A 58 8.22 -23.54 33.84
CA SER A 58 7.25 -23.25 32.78
C SER A 58 6.97 -24.47 31.94
N ASP A 59 5.70 -24.68 31.59
CA ASP A 59 5.30 -25.68 30.61
C ASP A 59 5.57 -25.24 29.17
N THR A 60 5.82 -23.94 28.96
CA THR A 60 5.99 -23.34 27.64
C THR A 60 7.45 -23.39 27.19
N THR A 61 7.68 -23.84 25.97
CA THR A 61 8.96 -23.70 25.26
C THR A 61 8.90 -22.45 24.38
N TYR A 62 9.84 -21.53 24.58
CA TYR A 62 10.01 -20.33 23.77
C TYR A 62 11.09 -20.58 22.71
N GLY A 63 10.91 -20.04 21.50
CA GLY A 63 11.88 -20.24 20.47
C GLY A 63 11.79 -19.27 19.30
N ILE A 64 12.80 -19.36 18.43
CA ILE A 64 12.87 -18.66 17.15
C ILE A 64 13.06 -19.70 16.06
N GLY A 65 12.13 -19.78 15.14
CA GLY A 65 12.24 -20.58 13.93
C GLY A 65 13.12 -19.91 12.88
N TRP A 66 13.41 -20.63 11.83
CA TRP A 66 14.24 -20.13 10.72
C TRP A 66 13.39 -19.58 9.55
N LEU A 67 12.10 -19.92 9.49
CA LEU A 67 11.22 -19.57 8.38
C LEU A 67 10.36 -18.36 8.72
N PRO A 68 10.67 -17.14 8.19
CA PRO A 68 10.03 -15.88 8.61
C PRO A 68 8.68 -15.64 7.91
N LEU A 69 7.82 -16.67 7.89
CA LEU A 69 6.48 -16.60 7.28
C LEU A 69 5.36 -16.39 8.30
N GLY A 70 5.69 -16.23 9.58
CA GLY A 70 4.73 -16.07 10.67
C GLY A 70 5.34 -16.53 11.98
N GLY A 71 4.54 -16.67 13.02
CA GLY A 71 4.89 -17.30 14.30
C GLY A 71 3.77 -18.23 14.72
N TYR A 72 3.88 -18.83 15.89
CA TYR A 72 2.79 -19.64 16.42
C TYR A 72 2.82 -19.76 17.93
N CYS A 73 1.62 -19.85 18.49
CA CYS A 73 1.36 -20.10 19.88
C CYS A 73 0.62 -21.44 20.02
N LYS A 74 1.35 -22.56 20.24
CA LYS A 74 0.70 -23.88 20.37
C LYS A 74 -0.02 -23.98 21.70
N ILE A 75 -1.35 -23.99 21.64
CA ILE A 75 -2.28 -24.05 22.77
C ILE A 75 -2.75 -25.50 22.95
N SER A 76 -2.59 -26.07 24.16
CA SER A 76 -3.00 -27.44 24.42
C SER A 76 -4.49 -27.66 24.19
N GLY A 77 -4.88 -28.73 23.50
CA GLY A 77 -6.25 -29.11 23.23
C GLY A 77 -6.98 -28.21 22.23
N MET A 78 -6.25 -27.55 21.36
CA MET A 78 -6.73 -26.78 20.20
C MET A 78 -6.24 -27.45 18.92
N ILE A 79 -7.08 -27.48 17.90
CA ILE A 79 -6.69 -27.79 16.52
C ILE A 79 -6.15 -26.49 15.94
N ASP A 80 -4.86 -26.45 15.69
CA ASP A 80 -4.15 -25.31 15.11
C ASP A 80 -3.49 -25.70 13.78
N GLU A 81 -2.72 -24.79 13.21
CA GLU A 81 -1.98 -24.99 11.97
C GLU A 81 -1.01 -26.21 12.02
N SER A 82 -0.66 -26.69 13.21
CA SER A 82 0.19 -27.89 13.39
C SER A 82 -0.53 -29.21 13.09
N MET A 83 -1.87 -29.18 12.94
CA MET A 83 -2.71 -30.35 12.65
C MET A 83 -2.54 -31.50 13.64
N ASP A 84 -2.15 -31.19 14.90
CA ASP A 84 -1.96 -32.20 15.94
C ASP A 84 -3.32 -32.68 16.47
N THR A 85 -3.91 -33.65 15.76
CA THR A 85 -5.19 -34.26 16.12
C THR A 85 -5.05 -35.41 17.13
N GLU A 86 -3.84 -35.84 17.46
CA GLU A 86 -3.65 -36.97 18.39
C GLU A 86 -4.08 -36.62 19.81
N GLN A 87 -3.83 -35.39 20.26
CA GLN A 87 -4.33 -34.91 21.56
C GLN A 87 -5.86 -34.94 21.68
N MET A 88 -6.56 -34.82 20.56
CA MET A 88 -8.03 -34.83 20.55
C MET A 88 -8.63 -36.21 20.83
N LYS A 89 -7.88 -37.28 20.66
CA LYS A 89 -8.32 -38.66 20.94
C LYS A 89 -8.38 -38.98 22.43
N GLU A 90 -7.66 -38.20 23.24
CA GLU A 90 -7.66 -38.39 24.70
C GLU A 90 -8.80 -37.59 25.37
N PRO A 91 -9.28 -38.01 26.58
CA PRO A 91 -10.22 -37.21 27.36
C PRO A 91 -9.67 -35.79 27.64
N ALA A 92 -10.55 -34.76 27.56
CA ALA A 92 -10.16 -33.39 27.77
C ALA A 92 -9.62 -33.15 29.21
N LYS A 93 -8.44 -32.52 29.30
CA LYS A 93 -7.82 -32.16 30.58
C LYS A 93 -8.22 -30.73 30.98
N ALA A 94 -8.25 -30.43 32.26
CA ALA A 94 -8.75 -29.15 32.79
C ALA A 94 -7.94 -27.91 32.29
N TYR A 95 -6.69 -28.11 31.89
CA TYR A 95 -5.80 -27.06 31.34
C TYR A 95 -5.88 -26.92 29.83
N GLU A 96 -6.73 -27.70 29.15
CA GLU A 96 -6.84 -27.64 27.67
C GLU A 96 -7.88 -26.60 27.24
N PHE A 97 -7.65 -25.99 26.07
CA PHE A 97 -8.55 -25.02 25.44
C PHE A 97 -9.99 -25.55 25.32
N ARG A 98 -10.15 -26.78 24.84
CA ARG A 98 -11.47 -27.43 24.62
C ARG A 98 -12.27 -27.66 25.93
N SER A 99 -11.63 -27.62 27.10
CA SER A 99 -12.28 -27.78 28.42
C SER A 99 -12.85 -26.47 28.93
N LYS A 100 -12.47 -25.31 28.35
CA LYS A 100 -12.91 -24.00 28.81
C LYS A 100 -14.29 -23.62 28.26
N PRO A 101 -15.06 -22.79 28.95
CA PRO A 101 -16.32 -22.26 28.44
C PRO A 101 -16.08 -21.43 27.17
N ALA A 102 -17.09 -21.39 26.28
CA ALA A 102 -16.98 -20.79 24.96
C ALA A 102 -16.50 -19.32 24.99
N TRP A 103 -16.93 -18.52 25.98
CA TRP A 103 -16.51 -17.12 26.10
C TRP A 103 -15.03 -16.97 26.43
N GLN A 104 -14.41 -17.86 27.24
CA GLN A 104 -12.98 -17.83 27.50
C GLN A 104 -12.19 -18.20 26.25
N ARG A 105 -12.65 -19.21 25.53
CA ARG A 105 -12.07 -19.61 24.25
C ARG A 105 -12.16 -18.50 23.21
N LEU A 106 -13.28 -17.76 23.19
CA LEU A 106 -13.48 -16.60 22.33
C LEU A 106 -12.43 -15.51 22.60
N PHE A 107 -12.22 -15.16 23.88
CA PHE A 107 -11.18 -14.17 24.22
C PHE A 107 -9.77 -14.62 23.89
N ILE A 108 -9.46 -15.91 23.99
CA ILE A 108 -8.16 -16.46 23.56
C ILE A 108 -7.99 -16.25 22.07
N MET A 109 -9.00 -16.54 21.24
CA MET A 109 -8.92 -16.41 19.79
C MET A 109 -8.90 -14.95 19.31
N ILE A 110 -9.68 -14.08 19.94
CA ILE A 110 -9.67 -12.64 19.60
C ILE A 110 -8.38 -11.96 20.10
N GLY A 111 -7.66 -12.58 21.03
CA GLY A 111 -6.53 -11.96 21.72
C GLY A 111 -5.45 -11.43 20.78
N GLY A 112 -5.05 -12.19 19.76
CA GLY A 112 -4.08 -11.78 18.78
C GLY A 112 -4.56 -10.60 17.93
N VAL A 113 -5.78 -10.71 17.42
CA VAL A 113 -6.44 -9.66 16.63
C VAL A 113 -6.57 -8.35 17.44
N LEU A 114 -7.02 -8.46 18.68
CA LEU A 114 -7.21 -7.31 19.59
C LEU A 114 -5.89 -6.59 19.83
N VAL A 115 -4.82 -7.31 20.12
CA VAL A 115 -3.50 -6.73 20.39
C VAL A 115 -2.98 -5.99 19.15
N ASN A 116 -3.08 -6.58 17.96
CA ASN A 116 -2.65 -5.90 16.74
C ASN A 116 -3.49 -4.68 16.41
N PHE A 117 -4.79 -4.72 16.64
CA PHE A 117 -5.66 -3.57 16.45
C PHE A 117 -5.29 -2.42 17.41
N LEU A 118 -5.15 -2.72 18.71
CA LEU A 118 -4.75 -1.72 19.70
C LEU A 118 -3.35 -1.19 19.45
N LEU A 119 -2.41 -2.03 19.02
CA LEU A 119 -1.07 -1.63 18.62
C LEU A 119 -1.09 -0.62 17.48
N ALA A 120 -1.89 -0.89 16.44
CA ALA A 120 -2.00 0.03 15.31
C ALA A 120 -2.50 1.41 15.75
N LEU A 121 -3.55 1.46 16.57
CA LEU A 121 -4.10 2.71 17.10
C LEU A 121 -3.08 3.45 17.96
N PHE A 122 -2.33 2.72 18.79
CA PHE A 122 -1.28 3.27 19.62
C PHE A 122 -0.14 3.86 18.78
N ILE A 123 0.33 3.12 17.77
CA ILE A 123 1.40 3.62 16.89
C ILE A 123 0.92 4.86 16.13
N TYR A 124 -0.30 4.89 15.58
CA TYR A 124 -0.83 6.09 14.93
C TYR A 124 -0.89 7.27 15.90
N ALA A 125 -1.35 7.06 17.13
CA ALA A 125 -1.34 8.13 18.15
C ALA A 125 0.07 8.65 18.41
N MET A 126 1.05 7.77 18.55
CA MET A 126 2.45 8.17 18.79
C MET A 126 3.08 8.85 17.59
N CYS A 127 2.75 8.42 16.37
CA CYS A 127 3.19 9.13 15.15
C CYS A 127 2.63 10.55 15.10
N LEU A 128 1.33 10.72 15.38
CA LEU A 128 0.70 12.06 15.42
C LEU A 128 1.25 12.94 16.54
N PHE A 129 1.57 12.37 17.70
CA PHE A 129 2.22 13.10 18.79
C PHE A 129 3.63 13.55 18.43
N THR A 130 4.42 12.68 17.77
CA THR A 130 5.86 12.92 17.53
C THR A 130 6.11 13.81 16.32
N TRP A 131 5.34 13.62 15.24
CA TRP A 131 5.56 14.27 13.94
C TRP A 131 4.41 15.17 13.50
N GLY A 132 3.26 15.10 14.17
CA GLY A 132 2.07 15.82 13.73
C GLY A 132 1.48 15.24 12.45
N GLU A 133 0.69 16.05 11.77
CA GLU A 133 0.07 15.71 10.48
C GLU A 133 0.24 16.84 9.48
N ASP A 134 0.96 16.57 8.38
CA ASP A 134 1.14 17.48 7.28
C ASP A 134 0.22 17.13 6.11
N TYR A 135 -0.51 18.11 5.61
CA TYR A 135 -1.32 17.93 4.39
C TYR A 135 -1.44 19.22 3.59
N VAL A 136 -1.68 19.06 2.30
CA VAL A 136 -2.07 20.14 1.39
C VAL A 136 -3.52 19.90 1.00
N SER A 137 -4.38 20.83 1.39
CA SER A 137 -5.78 20.73 0.98
C SER A 137 -5.91 21.05 -0.51
N PRO A 138 -6.75 20.30 -1.28
CA PRO A 138 -7.00 20.61 -2.68
C PRO A 138 -7.43 22.06 -2.93
N LYS A 139 -8.17 22.67 -2.00
CA LYS A 139 -8.58 24.08 -2.05
C LYS A 139 -7.42 25.08 -1.96
N ASP A 140 -6.29 24.67 -1.37
CA ASP A 140 -5.07 25.50 -1.27
C ASP A 140 -4.17 25.34 -2.50
N MET A 141 -4.50 24.42 -3.43
CA MET A 141 -3.79 24.20 -4.69
C MET A 141 -4.20 25.24 -5.73
N THR A 142 -3.65 26.45 -5.59
CA THR A 142 -4.07 27.64 -6.36
C THR A 142 -3.88 27.54 -7.88
N LEU A 143 -3.04 26.63 -8.38
CA LEU A 143 -2.92 26.35 -9.81
C LEU A 143 -3.98 25.35 -10.31
N GLY A 144 -4.79 24.79 -9.38
CA GLY A 144 -5.82 23.80 -9.68
C GLY A 144 -5.26 22.44 -10.05
N MET A 145 -6.11 21.64 -10.64
CA MET A 145 -5.84 20.26 -11.04
C MET A 145 -5.73 20.16 -12.56
N GLU A 146 -5.09 19.12 -13.02
CA GLU A 146 -5.10 18.67 -14.41
C GLU A 146 -5.86 17.35 -14.50
N PHE A 147 -6.67 17.21 -15.53
CA PHE A 147 -7.59 16.10 -15.70
C PHE A 147 -7.31 15.36 -17.01
N ASN A 148 -7.49 14.05 -17.00
CA ASN A 148 -7.40 13.26 -18.21
C ASN A 148 -8.66 13.43 -19.10
N LYS A 149 -8.65 12.73 -20.25
CA LYS A 149 -9.75 12.80 -21.22
C LYS A 149 -11.08 12.31 -20.63
N GLU A 150 -11.07 11.30 -19.77
CA GLU A 150 -12.26 10.73 -19.15
C GLU A 150 -12.88 11.69 -18.15
N ALA A 151 -12.06 12.29 -17.29
CA ALA A 151 -12.52 13.32 -16.36
C ALA A 151 -13.09 14.55 -17.11
N LYS A 152 -12.43 14.98 -18.20
CA LYS A 152 -12.93 16.09 -19.04
C LYS A 152 -14.25 15.76 -19.70
N ALA A 153 -14.51 14.50 -20.06
CA ALA A 153 -15.80 14.07 -20.59
C ALA A 153 -16.93 14.16 -19.56
N LEU A 154 -16.63 14.09 -18.26
CA LEU A 154 -17.58 14.33 -17.16
C LEU A 154 -17.80 15.81 -16.86
N GLY A 155 -17.04 16.71 -17.49
CA GLY A 155 -17.18 18.15 -17.33
C GLY A 155 -16.12 18.83 -16.46
N PHE A 156 -15.10 18.12 -15.98
CA PHE A 156 -13.93 18.73 -15.36
C PHE A 156 -13.10 19.50 -16.38
N GLN A 157 -12.42 20.54 -15.92
CA GLN A 157 -11.51 21.33 -16.75
C GLN A 157 -10.16 21.50 -16.04
N ASP A 158 -9.08 21.61 -16.84
CA ASP A 158 -7.77 21.93 -16.27
C ASP A 158 -7.86 23.26 -15.51
N HIS A 159 -7.13 23.34 -14.41
CA HIS A 159 -7.14 24.44 -13.45
C HIS A 159 -8.38 24.52 -12.54
N ASP A 160 -9.34 23.60 -12.62
CA ASP A 160 -10.37 23.50 -11.59
C ASP A 160 -9.71 23.23 -10.23
N ILE A 161 -10.09 23.99 -9.19
CA ILE A 161 -9.67 23.75 -7.81
C ILE A 161 -10.76 22.92 -7.13
N LEU A 162 -10.42 21.72 -6.65
CA LEU A 162 -11.36 20.82 -5.99
C LEU A 162 -11.71 21.34 -4.60
N LEU A 163 -13.00 21.60 -4.33
CA LEU A 163 -13.49 22.09 -3.04
C LEU A 163 -14.01 20.96 -2.16
N GLY A 164 -14.68 19.96 -2.74
CA GLY A 164 -15.32 18.87 -2.03
C GLY A 164 -16.32 18.13 -2.90
N THR A 165 -17.13 17.30 -2.28
CA THR A 165 -18.18 16.49 -2.93
C THR A 165 -19.46 16.53 -2.11
N ASN A 166 -20.54 15.92 -2.62
CA ASN A 166 -21.75 15.65 -1.83
C ASN A 166 -21.51 14.73 -0.62
N LEU A 167 -20.34 14.06 -0.53
CA LEU A 167 -19.96 13.20 0.59
C LEU A 167 -19.10 13.94 1.64
N GLY A 168 -18.61 15.14 1.34
CA GLY A 168 -17.81 15.97 2.24
C GLY A 168 -16.69 16.73 1.55
N GLU A 169 -15.95 17.51 2.34
CA GLU A 169 -14.78 18.26 1.87
C GLU A 169 -13.55 17.36 1.77
N PHE A 170 -12.69 17.66 0.81
CA PHE A 170 -11.38 17.03 0.72
C PHE A 170 -10.44 17.64 1.77
N LYS A 171 -9.90 16.78 2.64
CA LYS A 171 -8.86 17.20 3.59
C LYS A 171 -7.49 17.24 2.92
N ASP A 172 -7.13 16.22 2.17
CA ASP A 172 -5.82 16.03 1.56
C ASP A 172 -5.94 15.63 0.09
N ALA A 173 -5.02 16.09 -0.74
CA ALA A 173 -4.91 15.79 -2.17
C ALA A 173 -4.28 14.41 -2.46
N LYS A 174 -4.55 13.41 -1.63
CA LYS A 174 -4.02 12.05 -1.73
C LYS A 174 -5.12 11.00 -1.95
N ALA A 175 -4.92 9.80 -1.46
CA ALA A 175 -5.81 8.66 -1.67
C ALA A 175 -7.28 8.93 -1.29
N ASP A 176 -7.54 9.72 -0.26
CA ASP A 176 -8.91 10.06 0.14
C ASP A 176 -9.62 10.92 -0.89
N MET A 177 -8.91 11.81 -1.58
CA MET A 177 -9.45 12.60 -2.68
C MET A 177 -9.94 11.68 -3.80
N TYR A 178 -9.14 10.69 -4.20
CA TYR A 178 -9.53 9.73 -5.24
C TYR A 178 -10.74 8.88 -4.82
N ARG A 179 -10.80 8.40 -3.58
CA ARG A 179 -11.96 7.68 -3.06
C ARG A 179 -13.20 8.56 -2.99
N GLY A 180 -13.02 9.81 -2.58
CA GLY A 180 -14.09 10.80 -2.57
C GLY A 180 -14.65 11.05 -3.96
N LEU A 181 -13.78 11.24 -4.95
CA LEU A 181 -14.19 11.43 -6.35
C LEU A 181 -14.86 10.18 -6.93
N ALA A 182 -14.35 8.98 -6.64
CA ALA A 182 -14.88 7.72 -7.17
C ALA A 182 -16.33 7.44 -6.72
N ASN A 183 -16.66 7.80 -5.47
CA ASN A 183 -17.97 7.49 -4.89
C ASN A 183 -18.97 8.68 -4.91
N ALA A 184 -18.54 9.87 -5.33
CA ALA A 184 -19.39 11.04 -5.34
C ALA A 184 -20.35 11.05 -6.55
N THR A 185 -21.53 11.63 -6.36
CA THR A 185 -22.43 11.96 -7.46
C THR A 185 -22.35 13.45 -7.88
N GLU A 186 -21.83 14.29 -6.99
CA GLU A 186 -21.58 15.70 -7.23
C GLU A 186 -20.19 16.09 -6.71
N VAL A 187 -19.43 16.77 -7.53
CA VAL A 187 -18.12 17.32 -7.16
C VAL A 187 -18.16 18.84 -7.31
N TYR A 188 -17.76 19.53 -6.26
CA TYR A 188 -17.72 21.00 -6.23
C TYR A 188 -16.33 21.49 -6.58
N VAL A 189 -16.24 22.33 -7.60
CA VAL A 189 -14.98 22.92 -8.06
C VAL A 189 -15.07 24.44 -8.09
N LEU A 190 -13.92 25.10 -7.93
CA LEU A 190 -13.78 26.53 -8.20
C LEU A 190 -13.15 26.68 -9.59
N ARG A 191 -13.91 27.23 -10.53
CA ARG A 191 -13.50 27.47 -11.92
C ARG A 191 -13.60 28.96 -12.21
N ASP A 192 -12.50 29.60 -12.57
CA ASP A 192 -12.44 31.05 -12.83
C ASP A 192 -13.05 31.89 -11.71
N GLY A 193 -12.81 31.49 -10.45
CA GLY A 193 -13.35 32.15 -9.26
C GLY A 193 -14.82 31.88 -8.97
N LYS A 194 -15.52 31.04 -9.77
CA LYS A 194 -16.92 30.66 -9.58
C LYS A 194 -17.04 29.20 -9.13
N LYS A 195 -17.92 28.97 -8.16
CA LYS A 195 -18.25 27.61 -7.73
C LYS A 195 -19.11 26.92 -8.80
N VAL A 196 -18.64 25.78 -9.30
CA VAL A 196 -19.34 24.96 -10.31
C VAL A 196 -19.53 23.57 -9.73
N THR A 197 -20.65 22.93 -10.01
CA THR A 197 -20.92 21.54 -9.68
C THR A 197 -20.72 20.67 -10.92
N VAL A 198 -19.88 19.66 -10.80
CA VAL A 198 -19.66 18.62 -11.80
C VAL A 198 -20.38 17.37 -11.35
N ASN A 199 -21.29 16.84 -12.17
CA ASN A 199 -21.99 15.59 -11.89
C ASN A 199 -21.13 14.40 -12.29
N THR A 200 -21.04 13.41 -11.41
CA THR A 200 -20.28 12.17 -11.61
C THR A 200 -21.19 10.97 -11.37
N PRO A 201 -20.89 9.77 -11.94
CA PRO A 201 -21.78 8.61 -11.83
C PRO A 201 -21.87 8.02 -10.41
N GLY A 202 -20.94 8.33 -9.50
CA GLY A 202 -20.93 7.85 -8.11
C GLY A 202 -20.34 6.44 -7.94
N ASP A 203 -19.83 5.85 -9.00
CA ASP A 203 -19.27 4.49 -9.05
C ASP A 203 -18.06 4.39 -9.99
N LEU A 204 -17.26 5.46 -10.07
CA LEU A 204 -16.04 5.44 -10.88
C LEU A 204 -15.07 4.36 -10.36
N ASP A 205 -14.44 3.64 -11.28
CA ASP A 205 -13.44 2.65 -10.89
C ASP A 205 -12.17 3.34 -10.39
N LEU A 206 -11.91 3.19 -9.08
CA LEU A 206 -10.74 3.77 -8.43
C LEU A 206 -9.42 3.25 -9.02
N LEU A 207 -9.37 1.98 -9.42
CA LEU A 207 -8.16 1.39 -10.01
C LEU A 207 -7.87 2.00 -11.37
N ASP A 208 -8.88 2.19 -12.19
CA ASP A 208 -8.74 2.85 -13.49
C ASP A 208 -8.31 4.31 -13.33
N MET A 209 -8.91 5.02 -12.36
CA MET A 209 -8.54 6.40 -12.07
C MET A 209 -7.05 6.56 -11.70
N LEU A 210 -6.47 5.58 -11.00
CA LEU A 210 -5.09 5.59 -10.54
C LEU A 210 -4.08 5.04 -11.56
N LYS A 211 -4.49 4.05 -12.37
CA LYS A 211 -3.60 3.36 -13.33
C LYS A 211 -3.53 4.01 -14.69
N ASN A 212 -4.58 4.73 -15.10
CA ASN A 212 -4.60 5.39 -16.40
C ASN A 212 -3.44 6.37 -16.56
N VAL A 213 -2.86 6.42 -17.74
CA VAL A 213 -1.79 7.36 -18.07
C VAL A 213 -2.27 8.25 -19.22
N PRO A 214 -2.46 9.55 -19.00
CA PRO A 214 -2.33 10.29 -17.74
C PRO A 214 -3.43 9.88 -16.73
N PRO A 215 -3.16 10.01 -15.40
CA PRO A 215 -4.14 9.65 -14.37
C PRO A 215 -5.38 10.55 -14.43
N PHE A 216 -6.49 10.09 -13.83
CA PHE A 216 -7.77 10.79 -13.86
C PHE A 216 -7.66 12.25 -13.43
N VAL A 217 -6.92 12.52 -12.35
CA VAL A 217 -6.64 13.84 -11.82
C VAL A 217 -5.27 13.90 -11.18
N VAL A 218 -4.55 15.00 -11.40
CA VAL A 218 -3.27 15.31 -10.71
C VAL A 218 -3.21 16.80 -10.41
N GLY A 219 -2.40 17.20 -9.43
CA GLY A 219 -2.10 18.61 -9.23
C GLY A 219 -1.41 19.19 -10.46
N TYR A 220 -1.85 20.34 -10.92
CA TYR A 220 -1.23 21.02 -12.05
C TYR A 220 0.20 21.47 -11.70
N VAL A 221 1.17 21.02 -12.49
CA VAL A 221 2.58 21.44 -12.39
C VAL A 221 2.97 22.04 -13.73
N PRO A 222 3.36 23.32 -13.80
CA PRO A 222 3.75 23.95 -15.06
C PRO A 222 4.98 23.27 -15.65
N ALA A 223 5.06 23.21 -16.98
CA ALA A 223 6.22 22.68 -17.69
C ALA A 223 7.35 23.72 -17.75
N VAL A 224 7.76 24.23 -16.58
CA VAL A 224 8.85 25.19 -16.43
C VAL A 224 10.03 24.50 -15.74
N VAL A 225 11.23 24.71 -16.29
CA VAL A 225 12.46 24.10 -15.79
C VAL A 225 12.93 24.78 -14.52
N ASP A 226 13.04 24.05 -13.41
CA ASP A 226 13.71 24.52 -12.19
C ASP A 226 15.20 24.20 -12.23
N SER A 227 15.55 22.97 -12.58
CA SER A 227 16.95 22.53 -12.66
C SER A 227 17.15 21.51 -13.77
N VAL A 228 18.37 21.46 -14.30
CA VAL A 228 18.78 20.50 -15.33
C VAL A 228 19.79 19.54 -14.73
N THR A 229 19.55 18.25 -14.92
CA THR A 229 20.43 17.20 -14.42
C THR A 229 21.79 17.25 -15.14
N PRO A 230 22.92 17.24 -14.43
CA PRO A 230 24.24 17.21 -15.04
C PRO A 230 24.40 16.00 -15.99
N ASN A 231 25.08 16.21 -17.11
CA ASN A 231 25.35 15.21 -18.16
C ASN A 231 24.09 14.59 -18.81
N SER A 232 22.90 15.17 -18.62
CA SER A 232 21.66 14.71 -19.22
C SER A 232 21.46 15.20 -20.66
N ALA A 233 20.48 14.60 -21.35
CA ALA A 233 20.01 15.05 -22.64
C ALA A 233 19.57 16.53 -22.60
N ALA A 234 18.86 16.96 -21.57
CA ALA A 234 18.44 18.35 -21.38
C ALA A 234 19.63 19.32 -21.36
N GLN A 235 20.71 18.98 -20.65
CA GLN A 235 21.92 19.82 -20.61
C GLN A 235 22.59 19.86 -21.98
N ARG A 236 22.73 18.72 -22.65
CA ARG A 236 23.35 18.67 -24.02
C ARG A 236 22.55 19.44 -25.07
N MET A 237 21.22 19.51 -24.91
CA MET A 237 20.34 20.30 -25.78
C MET A 237 20.36 21.79 -25.47
N GLY A 238 20.96 22.19 -24.36
CA GLY A 238 21.02 23.59 -23.93
C GLY A 238 19.74 24.08 -23.22
N LEU A 239 18.97 23.18 -22.63
CA LEU A 239 17.84 23.53 -21.74
C LEU A 239 18.38 24.26 -20.52
N GLN A 240 17.70 25.33 -20.07
CA GLN A 240 18.13 26.17 -18.97
C GLN A 240 17.04 26.34 -17.92
N LYS A 241 17.44 26.73 -16.71
CA LYS A 241 16.51 27.13 -15.65
C LYS A 241 15.59 28.24 -16.14
N ALA A 242 14.31 28.20 -15.76
CA ALA A 242 13.23 29.10 -16.14
C ALA A 242 12.74 28.98 -17.61
N ASP A 243 13.29 28.06 -18.42
CA ASP A 243 12.69 27.75 -19.70
C ASP A 243 11.28 27.18 -19.50
N ARG A 244 10.30 27.71 -20.24
CA ARG A 244 8.98 27.16 -20.32
C ARG A 244 8.84 26.27 -21.55
N ILE A 245 8.59 24.99 -21.34
CA ILE A 245 8.44 24.04 -22.44
C ILE A 245 7.06 24.25 -23.07
N LEU A 246 7.03 24.52 -24.39
CA LEU A 246 5.80 24.76 -25.16
C LEU A 246 5.38 23.51 -25.95
N SER A 247 6.33 22.72 -26.42
CA SER A 247 6.05 21.49 -27.15
C SER A 247 7.20 20.48 -27.09
N LEU A 248 6.86 19.20 -27.23
CA LEU A 248 7.79 18.09 -27.40
C LEU A 248 7.44 17.32 -28.67
N ASN A 249 8.41 17.17 -29.60
CA ASN A 249 8.24 16.49 -30.87
C ASN A 249 6.99 16.95 -31.65
N GLY A 250 6.74 18.26 -31.67
CA GLY A 250 5.59 18.88 -32.33
C GLY A 250 4.24 18.76 -31.60
N LYS A 251 4.20 18.11 -30.43
CA LYS A 251 3.02 18.02 -29.58
C LYS A 251 3.04 19.13 -28.55
N PRO A 252 1.96 19.95 -28.42
CA PRO A 252 1.90 21.01 -27.43
C PRO A 252 1.94 20.44 -26.01
N VAL A 253 2.62 21.13 -25.11
CA VAL A 253 2.77 20.78 -23.71
C VAL A 253 2.48 22.02 -22.88
N SER A 254 1.53 21.93 -21.95
CA SER A 254 1.21 23.01 -21.01
C SER A 254 1.62 22.66 -19.58
N SER A 255 1.75 21.37 -19.26
CA SER A 255 2.07 20.87 -17.93
C SER A 255 3.21 19.85 -17.96
N PHE A 256 3.80 19.61 -16.79
CA PHE A 256 4.79 18.55 -16.62
C PHE A 256 4.18 17.15 -16.80
N SER A 257 2.91 16.97 -16.44
CA SER A 257 2.20 15.71 -16.67
C SER A 257 2.07 15.41 -18.16
N GLN A 258 1.66 16.39 -18.98
CA GLN A 258 1.60 16.24 -20.43
C GLN A 258 2.99 15.99 -21.05
N PHE A 259 4.01 16.70 -20.55
CA PHE A 259 5.38 16.45 -20.97
C PHE A 259 5.80 14.99 -20.69
N THR A 260 5.55 14.51 -19.49
CA THR A 260 5.88 13.13 -19.09
C THR A 260 5.11 12.10 -19.92
N TYR A 261 3.85 12.39 -20.24
CA TYR A 261 3.04 11.54 -21.10
C TYR A 261 3.63 11.43 -22.52
N GLU A 262 4.05 12.54 -23.14
CA GLU A 262 4.67 12.52 -24.47
C GLU A 262 6.08 11.84 -24.47
N VAL A 263 6.84 11.96 -23.38
CA VAL A 263 8.07 11.18 -23.17
C VAL A 263 7.74 9.68 -23.04
N GLY A 264 6.66 9.32 -22.34
CA GLY A 264 6.16 7.95 -22.25
C GLY A 264 5.84 7.36 -23.63
N ARG A 265 5.13 8.09 -24.48
CA ARG A 265 4.85 7.68 -25.87
C ARG A 265 6.13 7.47 -26.68
N SER A 266 7.14 8.33 -26.49
CA SER A 266 8.45 8.14 -27.14
C SER A 266 9.16 6.89 -26.60
N THR A 267 9.00 6.58 -25.32
CA THR A 267 9.50 5.34 -24.70
C THR A 267 8.82 4.10 -25.28
N ASP A 268 7.51 4.13 -25.48
CA ASP A 268 6.76 3.03 -26.10
C ASP A 268 7.24 2.80 -27.56
N MET A 269 7.40 3.88 -28.31
CA MET A 269 7.96 3.81 -29.66
C MET A 269 9.37 3.22 -29.66
N PHE A 270 10.21 3.58 -28.69
CA PHE A 270 11.56 3.05 -28.53
C PHE A 270 11.56 1.56 -28.21
N THR A 271 10.68 1.15 -27.30
CA THR A 271 10.55 -0.25 -26.86
C THR A 271 10.02 -1.15 -27.99
N CYS A 272 9.10 -0.63 -28.80
CA CYS A 272 8.52 -1.34 -29.94
C CYS A 272 9.34 -1.23 -31.24
N ALA A 273 10.48 -0.50 -31.24
CA ALA A 273 11.30 -0.29 -32.43
C ALA A 273 11.89 -1.61 -32.95
N GLN A 274 11.61 -1.94 -34.21
CA GLN A 274 12.13 -3.13 -34.88
C GLN A 274 13.35 -2.84 -35.77
N THR A 275 13.52 -1.60 -36.18
CA THR A 275 14.63 -1.18 -37.05
C THR A 275 15.48 -0.11 -36.37
N HIS A 276 16.73 0.04 -36.86
CA HIS A 276 17.59 1.12 -36.39
C HIS A 276 16.99 2.50 -36.69
N ALA A 277 16.28 2.66 -37.80
CA ALA A 277 15.60 3.90 -38.15
C ALA A 277 14.48 4.24 -37.15
N ASP A 278 13.69 3.25 -36.72
CA ASP A 278 12.66 3.44 -35.71
C ASP A 278 13.25 3.83 -34.33
N THR A 279 14.36 3.18 -33.96
CA THR A 279 15.13 3.52 -32.76
C THR A 279 15.62 4.97 -32.77
N VAL A 280 16.24 5.40 -33.85
CA VAL A 280 16.72 6.79 -34.01
C VAL A 280 15.56 7.78 -33.95
N LYS A 281 14.43 7.47 -34.60
CA LYS A 281 13.22 8.30 -34.59
C LYS A 281 12.63 8.42 -33.15
N ALA A 282 12.59 7.33 -32.41
CA ALA A 282 12.07 7.32 -31.05
C ALA A 282 12.98 8.09 -30.07
N LEU A 283 14.30 8.03 -30.27
CA LEU A 283 15.29 8.77 -29.48
C LEU A 283 15.32 10.27 -29.79
N ALA A 284 14.83 10.71 -30.94
CA ALA A 284 14.86 12.12 -31.30
C ALA A 284 14.00 12.97 -30.34
N ALA A 285 14.57 14.06 -29.83
CA ALA A 285 13.91 15.03 -28.99
C ALA A 285 14.01 16.44 -29.62
N VAL A 286 12.86 17.00 -29.93
CA VAL A 286 12.72 18.40 -30.41
C VAL A 286 11.83 19.11 -29.40
N VAL A 287 12.42 20.05 -28.67
CA VAL A 287 11.73 20.80 -27.59
C VAL A 287 11.66 22.28 -28.01
N ASN A 288 10.45 22.81 -28.12
CA ASN A 288 10.28 24.26 -28.23
C ASN A 288 10.12 24.84 -26.83
N VAL A 289 10.92 25.84 -26.54
CA VAL A 289 10.89 26.53 -25.24
C VAL A 289 10.71 28.02 -25.42
N GLU A 290 10.04 28.65 -24.49
CA GLU A 290 9.97 30.09 -24.29
C GLU A 290 11.05 30.46 -23.25
N ARG A 291 11.98 31.31 -23.64
CA ARG A 291 13.10 31.76 -22.79
C ARG A 291 13.18 33.26 -22.78
N GLN A 292 13.49 33.83 -21.62
CA GLN A 292 13.76 35.25 -21.51
C GLN A 292 15.19 35.55 -21.94
N VAL A 293 15.35 36.24 -23.08
CA VAL A 293 16.66 36.67 -23.63
C VAL A 293 16.66 38.21 -23.67
N ASN A 294 17.61 38.83 -23.02
CA ASN A 294 17.74 40.30 -22.96
C ASN A 294 16.43 41.04 -22.61
N GLY A 295 15.63 40.44 -21.66
CA GLY A 295 14.40 41.05 -21.20
C GLY A 295 13.17 40.83 -22.12
N LYS A 296 13.33 40.12 -23.22
CA LYS A 296 12.24 39.74 -24.14
C LYS A 296 12.03 38.22 -24.12
N LEU A 297 10.78 37.78 -24.23
CA LEU A 297 10.46 36.38 -24.42
C LEU A 297 10.74 35.98 -25.88
N ASP A 298 11.54 34.96 -26.07
CA ASP A 298 11.89 34.39 -27.35
C ASP A 298 11.59 32.89 -27.38
N THR A 299 11.15 32.40 -28.53
CA THR A 299 10.86 30.97 -28.74
C THR A 299 12.05 30.30 -29.42
N LEU A 300 12.65 29.36 -28.70
CA LEU A 300 13.80 28.62 -29.16
C LEU A 300 13.45 27.16 -29.45
N THR A 301 13.99 26.60 -30.52
CA THR A 301 13.89 25.17 -30.83
C THR A 301 15.17 24.47 -30.44
N LEU A 302 15.12 23.63 -29.42
CA LEU A 302 16.23 22.80 -28.96
C LEU A 302 16.12 21.41 -29.58
N LYS A 303 17.19 20.90 -30.20
CA LYS A 303 17.19 19.58 -30.83
C LYS A 303 18.27 18.69 -30.21
N GLY A 304 17.93 17.43 -29.99
CA GLY A 304 18.85 16.44 -29.45
C GLY A 304 18.22 15.05 -29.40
N GLN A 305 18.67 14.25 -28.46
CA GLN A 305 18.17 12.88 -28.22
C GLN A 305 17.93 12.65 -26.75
N PHE A 306 16.90 11.88 -26.45
CA PHE A 306 16.65 11.39 -25.11
C PHE A 306 17.78 10.49 -24.62
N ASP A 307 17.99 10.45 -23.33
CA ASP A 307 18.78 9.40 -22.67
C ASP A 307 17.91 8.17 -22.44
N ALA A 308 18.38 7.02 -22.88
CA ALA A 308 17.76 5.74 -22.56
C ALA A 308 18.37 5.23 -21.24
N VAL A 309 17.58 5.20 -20.18
CA VAL A 309 18.01 4.75 -18.85
C VAL A 309 17.25 3.50 -18.45
N SER A 310 17.87 2.65 -17.62
CA SER A 310 17.16 1.49 -17.06
C SER A 310 15.98 1.96 -16.23
N ALA A 311 14.81 1.41 -16.50
CA ALA A 311 13.57 1.77 -15.79
C ALA A 311 13.54 1.32 -14.32
N GLY A 312 14.63 0.72 -13.81
CA GLY A 312 14.73 0.19 -12.46
C GLY A 312 14.13 -1.21 -12.36
N GLY A 313 14.76 -2.06 -11.55
CA GLY A 313 14.42 -3.48 -11.42
C GLY A 313 15.60 -4.33 -11.89
N PHE A 314 16.19 -5.05 -10.95
CA PHE A 314 17.19 -6.07 -11.27
C PHE A 314 16.43 -7.36 -11.54
N SER A 315 16.23 -7.72 -12.81
CA SER A 315 15.78 -9.04 -13.19
C SER A 315 16.95 -9.83 -13.77
N PRO A 316 17.48 -10.84 -13.10
CA PRO A 316 18.52 -11.69 -13.66
C PRO A 316 18.04 -12.56 -14.83
N PHE A 317 16.71 -12.66 -15.04
CA PHE A 317 16.09 -13.52 -16.07
C PHE A 317 15.49 -12.76 -17.24
N ALA A 318 15.39 -11.42 -17.18
CA ALA A 318 14.85 -10.64 -18.29
C ALA A 318 15.88 -10.53 -19.42
N LYS A 319 15.49 -10.91 -20.63
CA LYS A 319 16.25 -10.61 -21.84
C LYS A 319 16.14 -9.11 -22.14
N GLY A 320 17.05 -8.33 -21.58
CA GLY A 320 17.10 -6.88 -21.70
C GLY A 320 16.49 -6.17 -20.48
N LYS A 321 17.15 -5.10 -20.01
CA LYS A 321 16.60 -4.23 -18.97
C LYS A 321 15.49 -3.37 -19.59
N PRO A 322 14.32 -3.24 -18.96
CA PRO A 322 13.33 -2.29 -19.44
C PRO A 322 13.97 -0.90 -19.45
N MET A 323 13.91 -0.25 -20.58
CA MET A 323 14.51 1.07 -20.78
C MET A 323 13.39 2.10 -20.83
N ARG A 324 13.62 3.24 -20.22
CA ARG A 324 12.76 4.42 -20.38
C ARG A 324 13.57 5.58 -20.92
N LEU A 325 12.91 6.42 -21.70
CA LEU A 325 13.51 7.64 -22.18
C LEU A 325 13.35 8.74 -21.13
N VAL A 326 14.38 9.56 -20.97
CA VAL A 326 14.37 10.72 -20.08
C VAL A 326 15.05 11.90 -20.75
N LEU A 327 14.58 13.12 -20.45
CA LEU A 327 15.26 14.33 -20.88
C LEU A 327 16.26 14.80 -19.80
N GLY A 328 15.92 14.63 -18.52
CA GLY A 328 16.82 14.96 -17.42
C GLY A 328 16.70 16.41 -16.93
N TYR A 329 15.49 16.86 -16.66
CA TYR A 329 15.23 18.10 -15.93
C TYR A 329 14.21 17.89 -14.81
N MET A 330 14.19 18.80 -13.85
CA MET A 330 13.17 18.85 -12.79
C MET A 330 12.26 20.05 -13.06
N PRO A 331 10.93 19.87 -12.97
CA PRO A 331 9.99 20.99 -13.15
C PRO A 331 9.95 21.85 -11.89
N GLN A 332 9.61 23.11 -12.08
CA GLN A 332 9.33 24.01 -10.99
C GLN A 332 8.07 23.56 -10.24
N GLN A 333 8.24 23.11 -9.02
CA GLN A 333 7.14 22.67 -8.17
C GLN A 333 6.35 23.87 -7.64
N PRO A 334 5.01 23.86 -7.76
CA PRO A 334 4.20 24.88 -7.12
C PRO A 334 4.39 24.87 -5.60
N LYS A 335 4.44 26.04 -5.01
CA LYS A 335 4.51 26.19 -3.54
C LYS A 335 3.08 26.35 -3.03
N TYR A 336 2.55 25.31 -2.40
CA TYR A 336 1.26 25.37 -1.75
C TYR A 336 1.42 25.53 -0.23
N LYS A 337 0.38 26.04 0.42
CA LYS A 337 0.33 26.12 1.87
C LYS A 337 0.21 24.70 2.42
N VAL A 338 1.25 24.26 3.15
CA VAL A 338 1.18 23.04 3.94
C VAL A 338 0.53 23.38 5.26
N THR A 339 -0.54 22.67 5.60
CA THR A 339 -1.16 22.75 6.92
C THR A 339 -0.50 21.70 7.80
N HIS A 340 0.16 22.17 8.87
CA HIS A 340 0.74 21.32 9.90
C HIS A 340 -0.15 21.33 11.14
N ILE A 341 -0.53 20.16 11.65
CA ILE A 341 -1.29 20.02 12.89
C ILE A 341 -0.41 19.29 13.89
N GLU A 342 -0.12 19.95 15.00
CA GLU A 342 0.53 19.34 16.16
C GLU A 342 -0.52 18.82 17.12
N TYR A 343 -0.27 17.67 17.72
CA TYR A 343 -1.14 17.05 18.72
C TYR A 343 -0.42 16.94 20.05
N GLY A 344 -1.03 17.42 21.13
CA GLY A 344 -0.57 17.12 22.48
C GLY A 344 -0.68 15.62 22.80
N PHE A 345 0.08 15.15 23.79
CA PHE A 345 0.12 13.71 24.13
C PHE A 345 -1.28 13.10 24.32
N LEU A 346 -2.15 13.73 25.11
CA LEU A 346 -3.51 13.21 25.34
C LEU A 346 -4.42 13.38 24.10
N GLU A 347 -4.22 14.43 23.31
CA GLU A 347 -4.99 14.71 22.10
C GLU A 347 -4.65 13.73 20.97
N SER A 348 -3.43 13.19 20.97
CA SER A 348 -2.97 12.23 19.95
C SER A 348 -3.74 10.92 19.99
N PHE A 349 -4.25 10.47 21.15
CA PHE A 349 -5.00 9.21 21.27
C PHE A 349 -6.34 9.23 20.49
N PRO A 350 -7.26 10.17 20.71
CA PRO A 350 -8.47 10.23 19.93
C PRO A 350 -8.18 10.52 18.44
N ALA A 351 -7.14 11.31 18.12
CA ALA A 351 -6.71 11.55 16.74
C ALA A 351 -6.19 10.26 16.09
N GLY A 352 -5.36 9.48 16.78
CA GLY A 352 -4.84 8.19 16.32
C GLY A 352 -5.94 7.16 16.10
N VAL A 353 -6.92 7.09 16.99
CA VAL A 353 -8.12 6.24 16.81
C VAL A 353 -8.88 6.66 15.55
N LYS A 354 -9.15 7.96 15.38
CA LYS A 354 -9.83 8.47 14.19
C LYS A 354 -9.03 8.16 12.91
N TYR A 355 -7.72 8.33 12.94
CA TYR A 355 -6.84 8.02 11.82
C TYR A 355 -6.85 6.53 11.48
N GLY A 356 -6.69 5.65 12.48
CA GLY A 356 -6.73 4.20 12.28
C GLY A 356 -8.08 3.69 11.78
N CYS A 357 -9.19 4.19 12.31
CA CYS A 357 -10.53 3.87 11.81
C CYS A 357 -10.72 4.32 10.36
N LYS A 358 -10.18 5.48 9.98
CA LYS A 358 -10.22 5.98 8.59
C LYS A 358 -9.42 5.05 7.66
N VAL A 359 -8.22 4.64 8.08
CA VAL A 359 -7.39 3.69 7.31
C VAL A 359 -8.12 2.36 7.13
N LEU A 360 -8.69 1.81 8.22
CA LEU A 360 -9.44 0.56 8.16
C LEU A 360 -10.67 0.68 7.25
N SER A 361 -11.45 1.75 7.39
CA SER A 361 -12.63 1.99 6.54
C SER A 361 -12.26 2.09 5.07
N GLY A 362 -11.16 2.79 4.75
CA GLY A 362 -10.63 2.86 3.39
C GLY A 362 -10.25 1.48 2.85
N TYR A 363 -9.52 0.69 3.64
CA TYR A 363 -9.10 -0.65 3.26
C TYR A 363 -10.30 -1.59 3.01
N VAL A 364 -11.29 -1.57 3.90
CA VAL A 364 -12.54 -2.36 3.75
C VAL A 364 -13.30 -1.91 2.50
N GLY A 365 -13.38 -0.61 2.25
CA GLY A 365 -14.02 -0.06 1.04
C GLY A 365 -13.33 -0.50 -0.26
N ASP A 366 -12.00 -0.65 -0.22
CA ASP A 366 -11.21 -1.06 -1.39
C ASP A 366 -11.31 -2.58 -1.66
N MET A 367 -11.76 -3.39 -0.70
CA MET A 367 -11.92 -4.85 -0.90
C MET A 367 -12.87 -5.21 -2.03
N LYS A 368 -13.83 -4.35 -2.37
CA LYS A 368 -14.71 -4.58 -3.54
C LYS A 368 -13.92 -4.76 -4.84
N TYR A 369 -12.77 -4.11 -4.97
CA TYR A 369 -11.92 -4.20 -6.16
C TYR A 369 -11.16 -5.53 -6.26
N LEU A 370 -11.01 -6.26 -5.15
CA LEU A 370 -10.29 -7.55 -5.12
C LEU A 370 -10.92 -8.59 -6.06
N PHE A 371 -12.24 -8.50 -6.26
CA PHE A 371 -13.00 -9.40 -7.11
C PHE A 371 -13.06 -8.96 -8.57
N SER A 372 -12.40 -7.85 -8.94
CA SER A 372 -12.25 -7.44 -10.33
C SER A 372 -11.03 -8.12 -10.97
N SER A 373 -11.01 -8.21 -12.31
CA SER A 373 -9.87 -8.78 -13.06
C SER A 373 -8.58 -7.99 -12.80
N GLU A 374 -8.70 -6.68 -12.67
CA GLU A 374 -7.57 -5.77 -12.39
C GLU A 374 -7.13 -5.86 -10.93
N GLY A 375 -8.06 -6.02 -10.00
CA GLY A 375 -7.76 -6.25 -8.59
C GLY A 375 -7.02 -7.55 -8.36
N ALA A 376 -7.41 -8.64 -9.03
CA ALA A 376 -6.71 -9.91 -8.95
C ALA A 376 -5.25 -9.83 -9.42
N LYS A 377 -4.99 -9.08 -10.49
CA LYS A 377 -3.62 -8.76 -10.95
C LYS A 377 -2.87 -7.82 -9.99
N SER A 378 -3.59 -7.04 -9.20
CA SER A 378 -3.02 -6.10 -8.22
C SER A 378 -2.66 -6.75 -6.91
N LEU A 379 -3.11 -8.00 -6.65
CA LEU A 379 -2.71 -8.76 -5.47
C LEU A 379 -1.19 -8.87 -5.41
N GLY A 380 -0.62 -8.32 -4.33
CA GLY A 380 0.81 -8.37 -4.06
C GLY A 380 1.14 -9.39 -2.98
N GLY A 381 2.27 -10.07 -3.15
CA GLY A 381 2.86 -10.94 -2.14
C GLY A 381 3.86 -10.19 -1.24
N PHE A 382 4.79 -10.93 -0.68
CA PHE A 382 5.82 -10.37 0.23
C PHE A 382 6.70 -9.31 -0.43
N GLY A 383 7.00 -9.46 -1.73
CA GLY A 383 7.78 -8.48 -2.49
C GLY A 383 7.06 -7.15 -2.64
N ALA A 384 5.78 -7.18 -2.99
CA ALA A 384 4.94 -5.99 -3.09
C ALA A 384 4.81 -5.27 -1.74
N ILE A 385 4.51 -6.00 -0.65
CA ILE A 385 4.42 -5.42 0.70
C ILE A 385 5.77 -4.83 1.13
N GLY A 386 6.87 -5.55 0.93
CA GLY A 386 8.22 -5.04 1.23
C GLY A 386 8.58 -3.79 0.42
N SER A 387 8.05 -3.65 -0.80
CA SER A 387 8.29 -2.47 -1.65
C SER A 387 7.65 -1.19 -1.11
N LEU A 388 6.61 -1.29 -0.25
CA LEU A 388 5.94 -0.15 0.38
C LEU A 388 6.83 0.59 1.38
N PHE A 389 7.83 -0.10 1.95
CA PHE A 389 8.77 0.56 2.86
C PHE A 389 9.70 1.53 2.12
N PRO A 390 10.14 2.63 2.78
CA PRO A 390 10.98 3.64 2.15
C PRO A 390 12.35 3.07 1.76
N SER A 391 12.93 3.63 0.71
CA SER A 391 14.27 3.24 0.21
C SER A 391 15.42 3.72 1.10
N GLN A 392 15.17 4.69 1.95
CA GLN A 392 16.06 5.18 2.99
C GLN A 392 15.40 4.96 4.34
N TRP A 393 16.20 4.80 5.39
CA TRP A 393 15.65 4.61 6.73
C TRP A 393 14.99 5.89 7.22
N ASP A 394 13.67 5.82 7.40
CA ASP A 394 12.85 6.90 7.96
C ASP A 394 11.91 6.34 9.02
N TRP A 395 12.10 6.76 10.27
CA TRP A 395 11.33 6.25 11.39
C TRP A 395 9.84 6.60 11.33
N HIS A 396 9.48 7.77 10.80
CA HIS A 396 8.08 8.15 10.65
C HIS A 396 7.36 7.20 9.68
N SER A 397 7.91 7.04 8.48
CA SER A 397 7.37 6.14 7.46
C SER A 397 7.39 4.68 7.91
N PHE A 398 8.44 4.24 8.64
CA PHE A 398 8.52 2.89 9.19
C PHE A 398 7.37 2.60 10.16
N TRP A 399 7.11 3.50 11.12
CA TRP A 399 6.03 3.32 12.09
C TRP A 399 4.65 3.44 11.46
N LEU A 400 4.43 4.38 10.53
CA LEU A 400 3.18 4.48 9.78
C LEU A 400 2.88 3.19 9.00
N MET A 401 3.89 2.62 8.34
CA MET A 401 3.75 1.36 7.60
C MET A 401 3.52 0.18 8.54
N THR A 402 4.21 0.13 9.67
CA THR A 402 3.99 -0.89 10.70
C THR A 402 2.57 -0.84 11.27
N ALA A 403 2.04 0.36 11.55
CA ALA A 403 0.65 0.53 11.99
C ALA A 403 -0.35 0.11 10.93
N PHE A 404 -0.09 0.45 9.67
CA PHE A 404 -0.91 0.03 8.53
C PHE A 404 -0.96 -1.50 8.40
N LEU A 405 0.20 -2.16 8.44
CA LEU A 405 0.26 -3.63 8.40
C LEU A 405 -0.42 -4.27 9.62
N SER A 406 -0.29 -3.66 10.80
CA SER A 406 -0.94 -4.14 12.02
C SER A 406 -2.46 -4.14 11.93
N ILE A 407 -3.04 -3.05 11.40
CA ILE A 407 -4.51 -2.94 11.26
C ILE A 407 -5.04 -3.88 10.17
N ILE A 408 -4.28 -4.07 9.08
CA ILE A 408 -4.62 -5.03 8.03
C ILE A 408 -4.55 -6.45 8.59
N LEU A 409 -3.50 -6.81 9.32
CA LEU A 409 -3.35 -8.14 9.91
C LEU A 409 -4.48 -8.43 10.91
N ALA A 410 -4.85 -7.45 11.74
CA ALA A 410 -5.99 -7.58 12.64
C ALA A 410 -7.30 -7.79 11.86
N PHE A 411 -7.53 -7.02 10.78
CA PHE A 411 -8.72 -7.14 9.97
C PHE A 411 -8.77 -8.47 9.20
N MET A 412 -7.68 -8.89 8.59
CA MET A 412 -7.64 -10.17 7.85
C MET A 412 -7.86 -11.35 8.78
N ASN A 413 -7.27 -11.34 9.96
CA ASN A 413 -7.42 -12.43 10.93
C ASN A 413 -8.80 -12.50 11.59
N ILE A 414 -9.59 -11.41 11.60
CA ILE A 414 -10.98 -11.47 12.10
C ILE A 414 -11.99 -11.93 11.04
N LEU A 415 -11.60 -12.03 9.77
CA LEU A 415 -12.48 -12.53 8.74
C LEU A 415 -12.91 -13.99 9.05
N PRO A 416 -14.16 -14.37 8.76
CA PRO A 416 -14.68 -15.70 9.07
C PRO A 416 -14.17 -16.76 8.09
N ILE A 417 -12.85 -16.81 7.91
CA ILE A 417 -12.16 -17.77 7.05
C ILE A 417 -11.53 -18.83 7.96
N PRO A 418 -11.90 -20.12 7.83
CA PRO A 418 -11.19 -21.19 8.54
C PRO A 418 -9.69 -21.11 8.28
N ALA A 419 -8.88 -21.56 9.21
CA ALA A 419 -7.42 -21.37 9.26
C ALA A 419 -6.96 -19.95 9.66
N LEU A 420 -7.86 -19.01 9.87
CA LEU A 420 -7.61 -17.74 10.56
C LEU A 420 -8.36 -17.72 11.90
N ASP A 421 -7.94 -16.86 12.81
CA ASP A 421 -8.59 -16.71 14.13
C ASP A 421 -10.10 -16.47 14.01
N GLY A 422 -10.52 -15.68 13.01
CA GLY A 422 -11.91 -15.36 12.71
C GLY A 422 -12.75 -16.59 12.37
N GLY A 423 -12.16 -17.64 11.79
CA GLY A 423 -12.84 -18.92 11.58
C GLY A 423 -13.19 -19.60 12.91
N HIS A 424 -12.25 -19.65 13.85
CA HIS A 424 -12.49 -20.16 15.20
C HIS A 424 -13.48 -19.27 15.98
N VAL A 425 -13.38 -17.96 15.83
CA VAL A 425 -14.35 -17.00 16.40
C VAL A 425 -15.75 -17.31 15.89
N LEU A 426 -15.94 -17.54 14.59
CA LEU A 426 -17.24 -17.89 14.02
C LEU A 426 -17.79 -19.20 14.61
N PHE A 427 -16.97 -20.24 14.76
CA PHE A 427 -17.40 -21.50 15.36
C PHE A 427 -17.78 -21.33 16.84
N LEU A 428 -17.05 -20.50 17.58
CA LEU A 428 -17.36 -20.20 18.98
C LEU A 428 -18.63 -19.36 19.14
N LEU A 429 -18.88 -18.40 18.27
CA LEU A 429 -20.14 -17.66 18.22
C LEU A 429 -21.31 -18.57 17.91
N TYR A 430 -21.16 -19.49 16.94
CA TYR A 430 -22.17 -20.50 16.67
C TYR A 430 -22.45 -21.36 17.93
N GLU A 431 -21.41 -21.84 18.63
CA GLU A 431 -21.56 -22.63 19.87
C GLU A 431 -22.32 -21.86 20.95
N MET A 432 -22.04 -20.57 21.13
CA MET A 432 -22.70 -19.71 22.10
C MET A 432 -24.19 -19.48 21.78
N ILE A 433 -24.51 -19.29 20.50
CA ILE A 433 -25.90 -19.04 20.04
C ILE A 433 -26.69 -20.34 19.99
N ALA A 434 -26.16 -21.36 19.34
CA ALA A 434 -26.82 -22.64 19.10
C ALA A 434 -26.79 -23.57 20.37
N ARG A 435 -25.96 -23.21 21.38
CA ARG A 435 -25.73 -23.98 22.62
C ARG A 435 -25.27 -25.42 22.36
N ARG A 436 -24.64 -25.66 21.23
CA ARG A 436 -24.06 -26.94 20.84
C ARG A 436 -22.76 -26.73 20.06
N LYS A 437 -21.77 -27.58 20.28
CA LYS A 437 -20.49 -27.54 19.54
C LYS A 437 -20.70 -28.01 18.12
N PRO A 438 -20.00 -27.40 17.11
CA PRO A 438 -19.84 -28.00 15.80
C PRO A 438 -19.17 -29.39 15.94
N SER A 439 -19.41 -30.29 14.99
CA SER A 439 -18.73 -31.59 15.00
C SER A 439 -17.23 -31.42 14.74
N GLU A 440 -16.40 -32.22 15.40
CA GLU A 440 -14.93 -32.17 15.22
C GLU A 440 -14.55 -32.40 13.75
N ASN A 441 -15.16 -33.35 13.08
CA ASN A 441 -14.92 -33.61 11.67
C ASN A 441 -15.21 -32.38 10.79
N PHE A 442 -16.32 -31.67 11.07
CA PHE A 442 -16.64 -30.44 10.34
C PHE A 442 -15.58 -29.36 10.53
N MET A 443 -15.12 -29.16 11.76
CA MET A 443 -14.05 -28.17 12.04
C MET A 443 -12.75 -28.52 11.31
N ILE A 444 -12.35 -29.82 11.35
CA ILE A 444 -11.15 -30.29 10.67
C ILE A 444 -11.24 -30.08 9.14
N TYR A 445 -12.38 -30.45 8.52
CA TYR A 445 -12.54 -30.23 7.08
C TYR A 445 -12.58 -28.75 6.70
N ALA A 446 -13.23 -27.91 7.52
CA ALA A 446 -13.22 -26.47 7.31
C ALA A 446 -11.80 -25.90 7.37
N GLU A 447 -10.99 -26.33 8.35
CA GLU A 447 -9.60 -25.96 8.50
C GLU A 447 -8.74 -26.33 7.28
N TYR A 448 -8.87 -27.58 6.78
CA TYR A 448 -8.19 -28.01 5.54
C TYR A 448 -8.56 -27.15 4.33
N ILE A 449 -9.84 -26.83 4.17
CA ILE A 449 -10.31 -25.96 3.07
C ILE A 449 -9.74 -24.56 3.23
N GLY A 450 -9.77 -24.00 4.45
CA GLY A 450 -9.22 -22.68 4.75
C GLY A 450 -7.73 -22.59 4.43
N ILE A 451 -6.94 -23.54 4.91
CA ILE A 451 -5.50 -23.63 4.60
C ILE A 451 -5.28 -23.73 3.09
N GLY A 452 -6.05 -24.55 2.38
CA GLY A 452 -5.98 -24.68 0.93
C GLY A 452 -6.22 -23.36 0.20
N ILE A 453 -7.23 -22.58 0.63
CA ILE A 453 -7.53 -21.25 0.09
C ILE A 453 -6.39 -20.27 0.35
N LEU A 454 -5.87 -20.23 1.60
CA LEU A 454 -4.77 -19.33 1.96
C LEU A 454 -3.49 -19.66 1.19
N LEU A 455 -3.14 -20.94 1.05
CA LEU A 455 -2.00 -21.37 0.25
C LEU A 455 -2.17 -20.97 -1.22
N LEU A 456 -3.36 -21.15 -1.79
CA LEU A 456 -3.65 -20.73 -3.16
C LEU A 456 -3.48 -19.21 -3.33
N LEU A 457 -4.03 -18.42 -2.43
CA LEU A 457 -3.89 -16.96 -2.45
C LEU A 457 -2.42 -16.54 -2.31
N MET A 458 -1.67 -17.18 -1.42
CA MET A 458 -0.23 -16.93 -1.25
C MET A 458 0.55 -17.24 -2.53
N VAL A 459 0.26 -18.36 -3.19
CA VAL A 459 0.91 -18.74 -4.46
C VAL A 459 0.58 -17.71 -5.54
N VAL A 460 -0.70 -17.32 -5.70
CA VAL A 460 -1.12 -16.31 -6.70
C VAL A 460 -0.46 -14.96 -6.45
N ALA A 461 -0.46 -14.49 -5.19
CA ALA A 461 0.13 -13.20 -4.85
C ALA A 461 1.65 -13.15 -5.11
N ASN A 462 2.39 -14.18 -4.70
CA ASN A 462 3.83 -14.23 -4.94
C ASN A 462 4.16 -14.50 -6.43
N LEU A 463 3.31 -15.23 -7.15
CA LEU A 463 3.45 -15.39 -8.60
C LEU A 463 3.26 -14.05 -9.31
N ASN A 464 2.26 -13.25 -8.93
CA ASN A 464 2.09 -11.89 -9.44
C ASN A 464 3.32 -11.03 -9.19
N ASP A 465 3.94 -11.11 -7.98
CA ASP A 465 5.18 -10.39 -7.69
C ASP A 465 6.32 -10.81 -8.63
N ILE A 466 6.45 -12.11 -8.91
CA ILE A 466 7.45 -12.63 -9.87
C ILE A 466 7.13 -12.14 -11.28
N LEU A 467 5.87 -12.18 -11.72
CA LEU A 467 5.47 -11.72 -13.05
C LEU A 467 5.70 -10.22 -13.24
N ARG A 468 5.43 -9.40 -12.22
CA ARG A 468 5.77 -7.96 -12.21
C ARG A 468 7.28 -7.75 -12.23
N PHE A 469 8.02 -8.52 -11.45
CA PHE A 469 9.49 -8.45 -11.46
C PHE A 469 10.07 -8.81 -12.83
N LEU A 470 9.43 -9.72 -13.55
CA LEU A 470 9.79 -10.11 -14.92
C LEU A 470 9.19 -9.17 -15.98
N HIS A 471 8.42 -8.15 -15.58
CA HIS A 471 7.71 -7.21 -16.48
C HIS A 471 6.78 -7.91 -17.50
N ILE A 472 6.10 -8.98 -17.05
CA ILE A 472 5.12 -9.71 -17.86
C ILE A 472 3.72 -9.13 -17.66
N ILE A 473 3.42 -8.60 -16.46
CA ILE A 473 2.17 -7.93 -16.08
C ILE A 473 2.47 -6.58 -15.41
#